data_9c732be0a7c56e4fb5dd4a84e5be792f
#
_entry.id   9c732be0a7c56e4fb5dd4a84e5be792f
#
_cell.length_a   1.000
_cell.length_b   1.000
_cell.length_c   1.000
_cell.angle_alpha   90.00
_cell.angle_beta   90.00
_cell.angle_gamma   90.00
#
_symmetry.space_group_name_H-M   'P 1'
#
loop_
_entity.id
_entity.type
_entity.pdbx_description
1 polymer ?
#
loop_
_entity_poly.entity_id
_entity_poly.type
_entity_poly.pdbx_seq_one_letter_code
_entity_poly.pdbx_strand_id
1 'polypeptide(L)'
;MIFIPTNGTTFLLLDGQPAVFSAVAQKLYALNTEAALIWCGFEEGEPASSVVDRLVASGVSPTDAATYVNQAARKWVRLGLLQVHIASFDGLATECAFTVSLGRSTWTFEFNGESVAQSVLQLFEHHEPPLESGNRLKIIEAKGLVYVFDNDRCVLTCAMDDVVPSIKAYLTEQLVSQCAPDIAFHAACLEHNAKALLISGDPGAGKTTLALYLVQHGRLACCADDIVLIRSDGTVTGVPFAPTIKSGAWRILEEFIPDLEDVPVHRRPDGKRVKYLNALAMVRNGSVYPVGGIVFLRRRSRGDAKLVPLRRLDVLKRVITGSYSPNRRMSHASLIAFKNMLTQADLFELSYSNVAEAGAAILGMYDGKS
;
A
#
# COMPACT_ATOMS: atom_id res chain seq x y z
N MET A 1 -6.85 27.45 0.82
CA MET A 1 -5.88 26.35 0.65
C MET A 1 -4.48 26.97 0.80
N ILE A 2 -3.73 26.56 1.82
CA ILE A 2 -2.39 27.02 2.14
C ILE A 2 -1.44 25.83 2.00
N PHE A 3 -0.30 26.04 1.36
CA PHE A 3 0.76 25.02 1.28
C PHE A 3 1.76 25.30 2.37
N ILE A 4 2.15 24.29 3.13
CA ILE A 4 3.15 24.40 4.21
C ILE A 4 4.17 23.27 4.09
N PRO A 5 5.46 23.50 4.44
CA PRO A 5 6.46 22.44 4.47
C PRO A 5 6.04 21.27 5.34
N THR A 6 6.31 20.04 4.88
CA THR A 6 6.10 18.83 5.69
C THR A 6 7.13 18.74 6.79
N ASN A 7 6.78 18.09 7.90
CA ASN A 7 7.74 17.84 8.98
C ASN A 7 8.98 17.11 8.46
N GLY A 8 10.16 17.62 8.79
CA GLY A 8 11.44 17.08 8.33
C GLY A 8 11.89 17.60 6.96
N THR A 9 11.25 18.64 6.43
CA THR A 9 11.82 19.43 5.33
C THR A 9 12.53 20.68 5.87
N THR A 10 13.66 21.00 5.29
CA THR A 10 14.49 22.16 5.70
C THR A 10 15.01 22.89 4.47
N PHE A 11 14.77 24.19 4.41
CA PHE A 11 15.37 25.05 3.40
C PHE A 11 16.83 25.35 3.78
N LEU A 12 17.70 25.33 2.79
CA LEU A 12 19.13 25.54 2.94
C LEU A 12 19.62 26.52 1.88
N LEU A 13 20.57 27.37 2.25
CA LEU A 13 21.33 28.20 1.31
C LEU A 13 22.80 27.83 1.46
N LEU A 14 23.37 27.16 0.47
CA LEU A 14 24.77 26.73 0.45
C LEU A 14 25.51 27.43 -0.69
N ASP A 15 26.51 28.19 -0.38
CA ASP A 15 27.30 29.01 -1.34
C ASP A 15 26.38 29.84 -2.27
N GLY A 16 25.30 30.38 -1.72
CA GLY A 16 24.31 31.16 -2.46
C GLY A 16 23.33 30.30 -3.31
N GLN A 17 23.42 28.98 -3.27
CA GLN A 17 22.53 28.08 -3.97
C GLN A 17 21.41 27.57 -3.06
N PRO A 18 20.14 27.85 -3.37
CA PRO A 18 19.02 27.41 -2.58
C PRO A 18 18.71 25.92 -2.82
N ALA A 19 18.38 25.23 -1.75
CA ALA A 19 17.98 23.84 -1.80
C ALA A 19 16.99 23.49 -0.66
N VAL A 20 16.24 22.40 -0.83
CA VAL A 20 15.37 21.81 0.20
C VAL A 20 15.83 20.39 0.50
N PHE A 21 16.11 20.12 1.75
CA PHE A 21 16.40 18.78 2.24
C PHE A 21 15.13 18.12 2.80
N SER A 22 14.90 16.88 2.44
CA SER A 22 13.84 16.04 3.03
C SER A 22 14.47 14.94 3.88
N ALA A 23 14.28 15.01 5.20
CA ALA A 23 14.74 13.98 6.13
C ALA A 23 14.00 12.64 5.91
N VAL A 24 12.74 12.68 5.47
CA VAL A 24 11.95 11.47 5.19
C VAL A 24 12.47 10.78 3.93
N ALA A 25 12.65 11.52 2.84
CA ALA A 25 13.15 10.98 1.57
C ALA A 25 14.68 10.79 1.54
N GLN A 26 15.42 11.36 2.52
CA GLN A 26 16.88 11.41 2.55
C GLN A 26 17.47 11.97 1.24
N LYS A 27 16.86 13.08 0.74
CA LYS A 27 17.22 13.71 -0.54
C LYS A 27 17.34 15.21 -0.41
N LEU A 28 18.24 15.76 -1.21
CA LEU A 28 18.42 17.17 -1.42
C LEU A 28 17.88 17.57 -2.79
N TYR A 29 17.08 18.63 -2.83
CA TYR A 29 16.47 19.18 -4.05
C TYR A 29 16.99 20.60 -4.27
N ALA A 30 17.82 20.79 -5.28
CA ALA A 30 18.26 22.12 -5.67
C ALA A 30 17.09 22.93 -6.27
N LEU A 31 17.03 24.21 -5.92
CA LEU A 31 16.05 25.15 -6.41
C LEU A 31 16.73 26.22 -7.29
N ASN A 32 16.00 26.76 -8.27
CA ASN A 32 16.38 28.01 -8.91
C ASN A 32 15.82 29.19 -8.09
N THR A 33 16.12 30.39 -8.51
CA THR A 33 15.76 31.62 -7.78
C THR A 33 14.24 31.75 -7.60
N GLU A 34 13.47 31.51 -8.66
CA GLU A 34 12.00 31.60 -8.64
C GLU A 34 11.42 30.53 -7.72
N ALA A 35 11.92 29.30 -7.80
CA ALA A 35 11.50 28.20 -6.92
C ALA A 35 11.83 28.49 -5.46
N ALA A 36 12.97 29.11 -5.17
CA ALA A 36 13.32 29.53 -3.81
C ALA A 36 12.36 30.59 -3.28
N LEU A 37 12.00 31.60 -4.09
CA LEU A 37 11.00 32.60 -3.70
C LEU A 37 9.64 31.96 -3.40
N ILE A 38 9.21 31.02 -4.25
CA ILE A 38 7.95 30.28 -4.03
C ILE A 38 8.03 29.47 -2.74
N TRP A 39 9.16 28.78 -2.50
CA TRP A 39 9.34 27.99 -1.30
C TRP A 39 9.25 28.84 -0.03
N CYS A 40 9.98 29.94 0.01
CA CYS A 40 9.98 30.87 1.18
C CYS A 40 8.57 31.41 1.45
N GLY A 41 7.78 31.75 0.40
CA GLY A 41 6.40 32.20 0.60
C GLY A 41 5.52 31.11 1.25
N PHE A 42 5.67 29.84 0.83
CA PHE A 42 4.95 28.74 1.45
C PHE A 42 5.45 28.42 2.87
N GLU A 43 6.75 28.55 3.12
CA GLU A 43 7.33 28.39 4.46
C GLU A 43 6.85 29.47 5.43
N GLU A 44 6.62 30.68 4.94
CA GLU A 44 6.01 31.80 5.68
C GLU A 44 4.49 31.66 5.85
N GLY A 45 3.88 30.63 5.26
CA GLY A 45 2.44 30.36 5.36
C GLY A 45 1.59 31.22 4.44
N GLU A 46 2.17 31.82 3.41
CA GLU A 46 1.44 32.65 2.48
C GLU A 46 0.48 31.81 1.59
N PRO A 47 -0.70 32.32 1.29
CA PRO A 47 -1.58 31.70 0.30
C PRO A 47 -0.95 31.80 -1.09
N ALA A 48 -1.22 30.81 -1.95
CA ALA A 48 -0.65 30.75 -3.29
C ALA A 48 -0.85 32.02 -4.14
N SER A 49 -1.94 32.76 -3.92
CA SER A 49 -2.19 34.05 -4.58
C SER A 49 -1.13 35.11 -4.20
N SER A 50 -0.79 35.22 -2.91
CA SER A 50 0.22 36.16 -2.44
C SER A 50 1.62 35.78 -2.94
N VAL A 51 1.92 34.50 -3.04
CA VAL A 51 3.17 34.00 -3.65
C VAL A 51 3.26 34.36 -5.12
N VAL A 52 2.14 34.28 -5.86
CA VAL A 52 2.06 34.77 -7.26
C VAL A 52 2.36 36.27 -7.34
N ASP A 53 1.73 37.09 -6.47
CA ASP A 53 1.96 38.54 -6.45
C ASP A 53 3.43 38.88 -6.13
N ARG A 54 4.08 38.13 -5.24
CA ARG A 54 5.51 38.28 -4.91
C ARG A 54 6.40 37.99 -6.13
N LEU A 55 6.08 36.96 -6.92
CA LEU A 55 6.80 36.63 -8.15
C LEU A 55 6.59 37.70 -9.24
N VAL A 56 5.38 38.23 -9.36
CA VAL A 56 5.10 39.35 -10.29
C VAL A 56 5.91 40.57 -9.89
N ALA A 57 5.99 40.89 -8.60
CA ALA A 57 6.81 42.00 -8.09
C ALA A 57 8.31 41.80 -8.35
N SER A 58 8.78 40.54 -8.49
CA SER A 58 10.17 40.23 -8.88
C SER A 58 10.43 40.29 -10.39
N GLY A 59 9.41 40.64 -11.21
CA GLY A 59 9.56 40.84 -12.65
C GLY A 59 9.06 39.67 -13.52
N VAL A 60 8.46 38.66 -12.95
CA VAL A 60 7.85 37.54 -13.71
C VAL A 60 6.47 37.98 -14.23
N SER A 61 6.09 37.58 -15.46
CA SER A 61 4.76 37.88 -15.97
C SER A 61 3.66 37.27 -15.10
N PRO A 62 2.46 37.89 -14.95
CA PRO A 62 1.38 37.32 -14.11
C PRO A 62 0.97 35.90 -14.50
N THR A 63 0.93 35.59 -15.80
CA THR A 63 0.58 34.27 -16.32
C THR A 63 1.65 33.24 -15.99
N ASP A 64 2.92 33.59 -16.16
CA ASP A 64 4.02 32.68 -15.84
C ASP A 64 4.14 32.49 -14.34
N ALA A 65 3.98 33.54 -13.53
CA ALA A 65 4.02 33.47 -12.07
C ALA A 65 2.96 32.49 -11.53
N ALA A 66 1.71 32.60 -12.00
CA ALA A 66 0.65 31.68 -11.63
C ALA A 66 0.97 30.23 -12.06
N THR A 67 1.53 30.06 -13.25
CA THR A 67 1.96 28.76 -13.76
C THR A 67 3.09 28.16 -12.91
N TYR A 68 4.12 28.93 -12.60
CA TYR A 68 5.27 28.48 -11.80
C TYR A 68 4.86 28.08 -10.38
N VAL A 69 4.05 28.92 -9.72
CA VAL A 69 3.55 28.62 -8.36
C VAL A 69 2.73 27.32 -8.35
N ASN A 70 1.80 27.16 -9.29
CA ASN A 70 0.98 25.95 -9.38
C ASN A 70 1.81 24.70 -9.70
N GLN A 71 2.77 24.78 -10.63
CA GLN A 71 3.64 23.66 -10.96
C GLN A 71 4.57 23.28 -9.80
N ALA A 72 5.16 24.27 -9.12
CA ALA A 72 6.00 24.04 -7.96
C ALA A 72 5.21 23.40 -6.83
N ALA A 73 4.06 23.95 -6.47
CA ALA A 73 3.19 23.39 -5.44
C ALA A 73 2.82 21.93 -5.74
N ARG A 74 2.32 21.62 -6.95
CA ARG A 74 1.98 20.25 -7.36
C ARG A 74 3.19 19.31 -7.30
N LYS A 75 4.35 19.76 -7.80
CA LYS A 75 5.57 18.96 -7.78
C LYS A 75 6.03 18.66 -6.35
N TRP A 76 6.07 19.68 -5.47
CA TRP A 76 6.56 19.53 -4.11
C TRP A 76 5.59 18.74 -3.21
N VAL A 77 4.30 18.89 -3.42
CA VAL A 77 3.29 18.05 -2.79
C VAL A 77 3.48 16.58 -3.21
N ARG A 78 3.66 16.31 -4.52
CA ARG A 78 3.94 14.96 -5.04
C ARG A 78 5.23 14.36 -4.48
N LEU A 79 6.23 15.19 -4.21
CA LEU A 79 7.50 14.78 -3.60
C LEU A 79 7.42 14.63 -2.08
N GLY A 80 6.28 14.95 -1.46
CA GLY A 80 6.11 14.94 -0.01
C GLY A 80 6.86 16.05 0.70
N LEU A 81 7.24 17.12 0.00
CA LEU A 81 7.94 18.29 0.57
C LEU A 81 6.98 19.32 1.14
N LEU A 82 5.77 19.42 0.57
CA LEU A 82 4.69 20.28 1.05
C LEU A 82 3.47 19.44 1.41
N GLN A 83 2.73 19.90 2.40
CA GLN A 83 1.37 19.47 2.73
C GLN A 83 0.40 20.62 2.52
N VAL A 84 -0.88 20.27 2.34
CA VAL A 84 -1.93 21.26 2.15
C VAL A 84 -2.74 21.41 3.41
N HIS A 85 -2.97 22.65 3.81
CA HIS A 85 -3.90 23.00 4.87
C HIS A 85 -5.14 23.65 4.26
N ILE A 86 -6.32 23.07 4.54
CA ILE A 86 -7.61 23.64 4.16
C ILE A 86 -8.22 24.24 5.42
N ALA A 87 -8.46 25.53 5.42
CA ALA A 87 -8.92 26.26 6.60
C ALA A 87 -10.36 25.87 7.01
N SER A 88 -11.21 25.44 6.06
CA SER A 88 -12.53 24.87 6.32
C SER A 88 -12.95 23.95 5.17
N PHE A 89 -13.75 22.94 5.50
CA PHE A 89 -14.40 22.05 4.52
C PHE A 89 -15.79 22.59 4.10
N ASP A 90 -16.12 23.82 4.50
CA ASP A 90 -17.40 24.43 4.16
C ASP A 90 -17.57 24.54 2.65
N GLY A 91 -18.65 23.98 2.12
CA GLY A 91 -18.92 23.92 0.68
C GLY A 91 -18.34 22.70 -0.05
N LEU A 92 -17.61 21.81 0.63
CA LEU A 92 -17.19 20.51 0.06
C LEU A 92 -18.12 19.42 0.60
N ALA A 93 -19.29 19.28 -0.02
CA ALA A 93 -20.23 18.22 0.34
C ALA A 93 -19.63 16.84 0.09
N THR A 94 -19.94 15.90 0.99
CA THR A 94 -19.68 14.48 0.75
C THR A 94 -20.74 13.97 -0.22
N GLU A 95 -20.31 13.53 -1.41
CA GLU A 95 -21.20 12.97 -2.45
C GLU A 95 -21.40 11.47 -2.28
N CYS A 96 -20.36 10.77 -1.84
CA CYS A 96 -20.42 9.34 -1.59
C CYS A 96 -19.51 8.94 -0.44
N ALA A 97 -19.86 7.85 0.23
CA ALA A 97 -19.10 7.30 1.33
C ALA A 97 -19.30 5.79 1.45
N PHE A 98 -18.27 5.10 1.94
CA PHE A 98 -18.34 3.67 2.28
C PHE A 98 -17.40 3.35 3.45
N THR A 99 -17.60 2.19 4.07
CA THR A 99 -16.77 1.69 5.17
C THR A 99 -16.11 0.37 4.81
N VAL A 100 -14.87 0.19 5.25
CA VAL A 100 -14.11 -1.05 5.12
C VAL A 100 -13.52 -1.43 6.47
N SER A 101 -13.58 -2.72 6.79
CA SER A 101 -12.91 -3.26 7.99
C SER A 101 -11.51 -3.77 7.61
N LEU A 102 -10.48 -3.26 8.28
CA LEU A 102 -9.08 -3.63 8.09
C LEU A 102 -8.49 -4.12 9.42
N GLY A 103 -8.33 -5.43 9.56
CA GLY A 103 -7.91 -6.02 10.82
C GLY A 103 -8.92 -5.74 11.93
N ARG A 104 -8.49 -5.01 12.97
CA ARG A 104 -9.36 -4.63 14.11
C ARG A 104 -10.00 -3.25 13.96
N SER A 105 -9.65 -2.51 12.93
CA SER A 105 -10.07 -1.13 12.72
C SER A 105 -11.06 -1.03 11.57
N THR A 106 -12.05 -0.17 11.70
CA THR A 106 -12.95 0.24 10.62
C THR A 106 -12.54 1.59 10.09
N TRP A 107 -12.64 1.76 8.77
CA TRP A 107 -12.28 2.97 8.05
C TRP A 107 -13.44 3.42 7.18
N THR A 108 -14.01 4.58 7.48
CA THR A 108 -15.01 5.23 6.64
C THR A 108 -14.31 6.21 5.71
N PHE A 109 -14.58 6.09 4.42
CA PHE A 109 -14.09 6.95 3.36
C PHE A 109 -15.21 7.87 2.92
N GLU A 110 -14.95 9.16 2.86
CA GLU A 110 -15.87 10.20 2.42
C GLU A 110 -15.27 10.93 1.22
N PHE A 111 -16.03 11.09 0.15
CA PHE A 111 -15.54 11.65 -1.12
C PHE A 111 -16.41 12.82 -1.58
N ASN A 112 -15.79 13.82 -2.20
CA ASN A 112 -16.47 14.91 -2.90
C ASN A 112 -16.60 14.68 -4.41
N GLY A 113 -16.41 13.46 -4.88
CA GLY A 113 -16.53 13.11 -6.28
C GLY A 113 -16.58 11.60 -6.50
N GLU A 114 -17.46 11.18 -7.41
CA GLU A 114 -17.67 9.76 -7.70
C GLU A 114 -16.45 9.11 -8.37
N SER A 115 -15.73 9.83 -9.23
CA SER A 115 -14.57 9.30 -9.96
C SER A 115 -13.46 8.84 -9.02
N VAL A 116 -13.11 9.62 -8.01
CA VAL A 116 -12.08 9.25 -7.04
C VAL A 116 -12.57 8.12 -6.13
N ALA A 117 -13.87 8.10 -5.77
CA ALA A 117 -14.46 7.02 -4.99
C ALA A 117 -14.38 5.67 -5.73
N GLN A 118 -14.78 5.64 -7.00
CA GLN A 118 -14.71 4.44 -7.85
C GLN A 118 -13.25 3.94 -7.99
N SER A 119 -12.29 4.86 -8.09
CA SER A 119 -10.87 4.48 -8.13
C SER A 119 -10.42 3.83 -6.83
N VAL A 120 -10.80 4.38 -5.67
CA VAL A 120 -10.40 3.85 -4.36
C VAL A 120 -11.13 2.54 -4.03
N LEU A 121 -12.37 2.36 -4.48
CA LEU A 121 -13.11 1.12 -4.35
C LEU A 121 -12.38 -0.08 -4.95
N GLN A 122 -11.54 0.12 -5.98
CA GLN A 122 -10.73 -0.96 -6.56
C GLN A 122 -9.77 -1.63 -5.57
N LEU A 123 -9.48 -0.99 -4.42
CA LEU A 123 -8.67 -1.61 -3.36
C LEU A 123 -9.42 -2.68 -2.57
N PHE A 124 -10.75 -2.69 -2.63
CA PHE A 124 -11.58 -3.46 -1.71
C PHE A 124 -12.65 -4.25 -2.47
N GLU A 125 -12.75 -5.54 -2.23
CA GLU A 125 -13.82 -6.34 -2.80
C GLU A 125 -15.13 -6.17 -2.01
N HIS A 126 -15.00 -6.00 -0.68
CA HIS A 126 -16.15 -5.84 0.20
C HIS A 126 -16.08 -4.49 0.91
N HIS A 127 -17.18 -3.77 0.85
CA HIS A 127 -17.40 -2.53 1.58
C HIS A 127 -18.83 -2.50 2.12
N GLU A 128 -19.03 -1.70 3.15
CA GLU A 128 -20.30 -1.54 3.85
C GLU A 128 -20.77 -0.08 3.75
N PRO A 129 -22.03 0.20 4.00
CA PRO A 129 -22.51 1.58 4.15
C PRO A 129 -21.69 2.34 5.19
N PRO A 130 -21.61 3.68 5.11
CA PRO A 130 -20.83 4.48 6.05
C PRO A 130 -21.28 4.28 7.49
N LEU A 131 -20.31 4.09 8.40
CA LEU A 131 -20.52 3.97 9.84
C LEU A 131 -20.16 5.28 10.53
N GLU A 132 -20.86 5.61 11.61
CA GLU A 132 -20.58 6.80 12.42
C GLU A 132 -19.30 6.63 13.27
N SER A 133 -18.97 5.39 13.65
CA SER A 133 -17.80 5.07 14.48
C SER A 133 -16.63 4.56 13.67
N GLY A 134 -15.42 4.77 14.15
CA GLY A 134 -14.18 4.31 13.52
C GLY A 134 -13.31 5.44 12.98
N ASN A 135 -12.25 5.07 12.25
CA ASN A 135 -11.37 6.04 11.59
C ASN A 135 -12.08 6.62 10.36
N ARG A 136 -11.84 7.90 10.08
CA ARG A 136 -12.44 8.59 8.93
C ARG A 136 -11.36 9.20 8.05
N LEU A 137 -11.46 8.94 6.74
CA LEU A 137 -10.66 9.60 5.74
C LEU A 137 -11.57 10.40 4.81
N LYS A 138 -11.36 11.71 4.76
CA LYS A 138 -12.02 12.58 3.80
C LYS A 138 -11.11 12.76 2.59
N ILE A 139 -11.58 12.36 1.43
CA ILE A 139 -10.84 12.40 0.17
C ILE A 139 -11.47 13.47 -0.73
N ILE A 140 -10.67 14.46 -1.07
CA ILE A 140 -11.12 15.63 -1.82
C ILE A 140 -10.32 15.72 -3.12
N GLU A 141 -11.02 15.70 -4.25
CA GLU A 141 -10.45 16.06 -5.53
C GLU A 141 -10.63 17.56 -5.78
N ALA A 142 -9.53 18.27 -5.96
CA ALA A 142 -9.55 19.67 -6.28
C ALA A 142 -8.33 20.08 -7.12
N LYS A 143 -8.55 20.89 -8.15
CA LYS A 143 -7.50 21.45 -9.04
C LYS A 143 -6.57 20.38 -9.63
N GLY A 144 -7.10 19.19 -9.95
CA GLY A 144 -6.36 18.07 -10.54
C GLY A 144 -5.40 17.35 -9.58
N LEU A 145 -5.61 17.49 -8.28
CA LEU A 145 -4.95 16.75 -7.21
C LEU A 145 -5.99 16.14 -6.28
N VAL A 146 -5.61 15.07 -5.63
CA VAL A 146 -6.38 14.42 -4.58
C VAL A 146 -5.72 14.67 -3.24
N TYR A 147 -6.50 15.11 -2.28
CA TYR A 147 -6.12 15.40 -0.90
C TYR A 147 -6.83 14.42 0.02
N VAL A 148 -6.09 13.77 0.89
CA VAL A 148 -6.63 12.84 1.88
C VAL A 148 -6.43 13.42 3.28
N PHE A 149 -7.51 13.53 4.01
CA PHE A 149 -7.53 14.06 5.38
C PHE A 149 -7.90 12.94 6.35
N ASP A 150 -7.13 12.82 7.40
CA ASP A 150 -7.48 12.09 8.61
C ASP A 150 -7.90 13.12 9.66
N ASN A 151 -9.19 13.15 9.95
CA ASN A 151 -9.83 14.30 10.61
C ASN A 151 -9.53 15.60 9.82
N ASP A 152 -9.03 16.63 10.47
CA ASP A 152 -8.70 17.92 9.84
C ASP A 152 -7.26 18.00 9.30
N ARG A 153 -6.48 16.92 9.44
CA ARG A 153 -5.08 16.88 9.01
C ARG A 153 -4.96 16.27 7.62
N CYS A 154 -4.42 17.02 6.68
CA CYS A 154 -4.01 16.45 5.38
C CYS A 154 -2.84 15.50 5.59
N VAL A 155 -3.07 14.21 5.36
CA VAL A 155 -2.08 13.14 5.55
C VAL A 155 -1.44 12.70 4.25
N LEU A 156 -2.09 13.02 3.11
CA LEU A 156 -1.64 12.60 1.80
C LEU A 156 -2.11 13.60 0.74
N THR A 157 -1.26 13.85 -0.24
CA THR A 157 -1.65 14.55 -1.48
C THR A 157 -0.97 13.90 -2.67
N CYS A 158 -1.73 13.64 -3.73
CA CYS A 158 -1.23 12.94 -4.91
C CYS A 158 -1.99 13.32 -6.18
N ALA A 159 -1.49 12.90 -7.34
CA ALA A 159 -2.26 12.93 -8.57
C ALA A 159 -3.31 11.82 -8.58
N MET A 160 -4.32 11.93 -9.44
CA MET A 160 -5.39 10.93 -9.57
C MET A 160 -4.84 9.53 -9.87
N ASP A 161 -3.87 9.39 -10.77
CA ASP A 161 -3.23 8.11 -11.10
C ASP A 161 -2.48 7.46 -9.94
N ASP A 162 -2.08 8.26 -8.95
CA ASP A 162 -1.30 7.83 -7.80
C ASP A 162 -2.18 7.59 -6.55
N VAL A 163 -3.50 7.90 -6.58
CA VAL A 163 -4.36 7.91 -5.40
C VAL A 163 -4.51 6.53 -4.77
N VAL A 164 -4.80 5.52 -5.57
CA VAL A 164 -5.06 4.15 -5.10
C VAL A 164 -3.84 3.55 -4.39
N PRO A 165 -2.63 3.52 -5.02
CA PRO A 165 -1.42 3.04 -4.34
C PRO A 165 -1.05 3.87 -3.11
N SER A 166 -1.30 5.17 -3.13
CA SER A 166 -0.96 6.07 -2.02
C SER A 166 -1.87 5.84 -0.81
N ILE A 167 -3.18 5.69 -1.02
CA ILE A 167 -4.12 5.31 0.04
C ILE A 167 -3.78 3.92 0.59
N LYS A 168 -3.50 2.92 -0.28
CA LYS A 168 -3.09 1.59 0.17
C LYS A 168 -1.84 1.67 1.06
N ALA A 169 -0.84 2.45 0.67
CA ALA A 169 0.38 2.62 1.46
C ALA A 169 0.10 3.25 2.83
N TYR A 170 -0.71 4.32 2.87
CA TYR A 170 -1.12 4.98 4.10
C TYR A 170 -1.87 4.01 5.04
N LEU A 171 -2.89 3.33 4.54
CA LEU A 171 -3.65 2.36 5.33
C LEU A 171 -2.79 1.20 5.84
N THR A 172 -1.84 0.74 5.02
CA THR A 172 -0.87 -0.29 5.42
C THR A 172 -0.01 0.18 6.59
N GLU A 173 0.49 1.42 6.55
CA GLU A 173 1.27 2.01 7.64
C GLU A 173 0.44 2.14 8.92
N GLN A 174 -0.79 2.66 8.81
CA GLN A 174 -1.70 2.75 9.95
C GLN A 174 -2.00 1.38 10.56
N LEU A 175 -2.32 0.40 9.71
CA LEU A 175 -2.60 -0.97 10.15
C LEU A 175 -1.40 -1.58 10.88
N VAL A 176 -0.20 -1.47 10.34
CA VAL A 176 1.02 -2.02 10.97
C VAL A 176 1.32 -1.32 12.29
N SER A 177 1.10 0.00 12.38
CA SER A 177 1.32 0.75 13.63
C SER A 177 0.33 0.41 14.74
N GLN A 178 -0.89 -0.03 14.38
CA GLN A 178 -2.02 -0.28 15.27
C GLN A 178 -2.36 -1.77 15.42
N CYS A 179 -1.63 -2.69 14.78
CA CYS A 179 -1.99 -4.10 14.75
C CYS A 179 -1.83 -4.83 16.09
N ALA A 180 -1.10 -4.26 17.07
CA ALA A 180 -0.91 -4.90 18.36
C ALA A 180 -2.23 -5.27 19.05
N PRO A 181 -2.33 -6.45 19.67
CA PRO A 181 -1.27 -7.45 19.94
C PRO A 181 -0.94 -8.38 18.75
N ASP A 182 -1.62 -8.25 17.61
CA ASP A 182 -1.36 -9.06 16.43
C ASP A 182 -0.04 -8.63 15.77
N ILE A 183 0.50 -9.46 14.88
CA ILE A 183 1.79 -9.21 14.22
C ILE A 183 1.54 -9.19 12.71
N ALA A 184 1.90 -8.11 12.05
CA ALA A 184 1.82 -8.03 10.59
C ALA A 184 2.98 -8.82 9.96
N PHE A 185 2.67 -9.74 9.04
CA PHE A 185 3.62 -10.55 8.31
C PHE A 185 3.44 -10.36 6.80
N HIS A 186 4.54 -10.15 6.07
CA HIS A 186 4.50 -9.97 4.63
C HIS A 186 4.41 -11.30 3.89
N ALA A 187 3.19 -11.70 3.55
CA ALA A 187 2.88 -12.91 2.81
C ALA A 187 1.57 -12.77 2.03
N ALA A 188 1.42 -13.54 0.96
CA ALA A 188 0.10 -13.88 0.47
C ALA A 188 -0.49 -14.98 1.34
N CYS A 189 -1.81 -14.95 1.53
CA CYS A 189 -2.58 -15.93 2.30
C CYS A 189 -3.71 -16.47 1.44
N LEU A 190 -3.76 -17.78 1.31
CA LEU A 190 -4.84 -18.50 0.63
C LEU A 190 -5.53 -19.43 1.61
N GLU A 191 -6.84 -19.55 1.50
CA GLU A 191 -7.62 -20.53 2.26
C GLU A 191 -7.80 -21.83 1.44
N HIS A 192 -7.61 -22.95 2.10
CA HIS A 192 -7.94 -24.28 1.59
C HIS A 192 -8.36 -25.19 2.73
N ASN A 193 -9.57 -25.77 2.64
CA ASN A 193 -10.12 -26.68 3.65
C ASN A 193 -10.04 -26.12 5.10
N ALA A 194 -10.51 -24.88 5.27
CA ALA A 194 -10.49 -24.15 6.54
C ALA A 194 -9.10 -23.96 7.17
N LYS A 195 -8.03 -24.00 6.38
CA LYS A 195 -6.65 -23.72 6.78
C LYS A 195 -6.01 -22.68 5.86
N ALA A 196 -5.11 -21.89 6.42
CA ALA A 196 -4.33 -20.91 5.66
C ALA A 196 -3.05 -21.53 5.08
N LEU A 197 -2.80 -21.27 3.80
CA LEU A 197 -1.52 -21.42 3.14
C LEU A 197 -0.86 -20.04 3.06
N LEU A 198 0.27 -19.85 3.71
CA LEU A 198 1.06 -18.63 3.65
C LEU A 198 2.16 -18.77 2.59
N ILE A 199 2.22 -17.81 1.66
CA ILE A 199 3.25 -17.76 0.61
C ILE A 199 4.10 -16.51 0.84
N SER A 200 5.35 -16.70 1.25
CA SER A 200 6.30 -15.63 1.55
C SER A 200 7.55 -15.75 0.67
N GLY A 201 8.43 -14.76 0.73
CA GLY A 201 9.69 -14.70 -0.06
C GLY A 201 10.09 -13.27 -0.38
N ASP A 202 11.25 -13.11 -0.97
CA ASP A 202 11.83 -11.81 -1.29
C ASP A 202 10.93 -10.96 -2.23
N PRO A 203 11.11 -9.63 -2.25
CA PRO A 203 10.46 -8.79 -3.24
C PRO A 203 10.75 -9.27 -4.67
N GLY A 204 9.70 -9.53 -5.45
CA GLY A 204 9.84 -10.06 -6.82
C GLY A 204 9.90 -11.59 -6.92
N ALA A 205 9.87 -12.33 -5.82
CA ALA A 205 9.84 -13.79 -5.83
C ALA A 205 8.58 -14.40 -6.47
N GLY A 206 7.55 -13.61 -6.77
CA GLY A 206 6.34 -14.05 -7.47
C GLY A 206 5.19 -14.47 -6.56
N LYS A 207 5.14 -14.01 -5.30
CA LYS A 207 4.05 -14.31 -4.33
C LYS A 207 2.66 -14.09 -4.93
N THR A 208 2.38 -12.86 -5.37
CA THR A 208 1.12 -12.49 -6.00
C THR A 208 0.80 -13.34 -7.23
N THR A 209 1.77 -13.55 -8.12
CA THR A 209 1.58 -14.32 -9.35
C THR A 209 1.20 -15.77 -9.06
N LEU A 210 1.89 -16.40 -8.11
CA LEU A 210 1.61 -17.78 -7.71
C LEU A 210 0.29 -17.89 -6.93
N ALA A 211 -0.01 -16.93 -6.05
CA ALA A 211 -1.27 -16.89 -5.33
C ALA A 211 -2.46 -16.80 -6.30
N LEU A 212 -2.39 -15.90 -7.28
CA LEU A 212 -3.41 -15.75 -8.32
C LEU A 212 -3.56 -17.02 -9.19
N TYR A 213 -2.43 -17.66 -9.54
CA TYR A 213 -2.46 -18.93 -10.25
C TYR A 213 -3.20 -20.03 -9.46
N LEU A 214 -2.91 -20.14 -8.16
CA LEU A 214 -3.54 -21.12 -7.28
C LEU A 214 -5.03 -20.89 -7.07
N VAL A 215 -5.46 -19.62 -7.01
CA VAL A 215 -6.89 -19.26 -6.93
C VAL A 215 -7.60 -19.68 -8.21
N GLN A 216 -7.03 -19.41 -9.38
CA GLN A 216 -7.64 -19.73 -10.67
C GLN A 216 -7.69 -21.24 -10.97
N HIS A 217 -6.67 -22.01 -10.58
CA HIS A 217 -6.51 -23.41 -10.98
C HIS A 217 -6.67 -24.42 -9.82
N GLY A 218 -6.59 -23.96 -8.57
CA GLY A 218 -6.44 -24.84 -7.41
C GLY A 218 -7.61 -24.87 -6.44
N ARG A 219 -8.73 -24.21 -6.73
CA ARG A 219 -9.87 -24.07 -5.80
C ARG A 219 -9.49 -23.51 -4.42
N LEU A 220 -8.49 -22.67 -4.37
CA LEU A 220 -8.11 -21.91 -3.17
C LEU A 220 -8.79 -20.54 -3.20
N ALA A 221 -9.13 -20.01 -2.03
CA ALA A 221 -9.69 -18.67 -1.92
C ALA A 221 -8.63 -17.69 -1.39
N CYS A 222 -8.58 -16.48 -1.93
CA CYS A 222 -7.62 -15.46 -1.50
C CYS A 222 -8.07 -14.83 -0.17
N CYS A 223 -7.19 -14.82 0.82
CA CYS A 223 -7.41 -14.11 2.09
C CYS A 223 -6.66 -12.76 2.10
N ALA A 224 -5.49 -12.72 1.49
CA ALA A 224 -4.64 -11.53 1.39
C ALA A 224 -3.51 -11.75 0.38
N ASP A 225 -3.02 -10.66 -0.22
CA ASP A 225 -1.83 -10.69 -1.12
C ASP A 225 -0.54 -10.18 -0.46
N ASP A 226 -0.63 -9.17 0.39
CA ASP A 226 0.54 -8.47 0.90
C ASP A 226 0.73 -8.60 2.43
N ILE A 227 -0.36 -8.58 3.21
CA ILE A 227 -0.30 -8.51 4.67
C ILE A 227 -1.24 -9.51 5.30
N VAL A 228 -0.68 -10.27 6.21
CA VAL A 228 -1.38 -11.22 7.08
C VAL A 228 -1.15 -10.79 8.52
N LEU A 229 -2.19 -10.80 9.33
CA LEU A 229 -2.08 -10.59 10.77
C LEU A 229 -2.01 -11.94 11.48
N ILE A 230 -0.92 -12.19 12.19
CA ILE A 230 -0.72 -13.37 13.04
C ILE A 230 -1.22 -13.01 14.43
N ARG A 231 -2.19 -13.74 14.92
CA ARG A 231 -2.83 -13.54 16.22
C ARG A 231 -2.03 -14.22 17.34
N SER A 232 -2.31 -13.84 18.58
CA SER A 232 -1.60 -14.38 19.75
C SER A 232 -1.71 -15.91 19.92
N ASP A 233 -2.80 -16.51 19.41
CA ASP A 233 -3.00 -17.96 19.40
C ASP A 233 -2.28 -18.69 18.25
N GLY A 234 -1.66 -17.97 17.34
CA GLY A 234 -0.99 -18.48 16.13
C GLY A 234 -1.89 -18.67 14.92
N THR A 235 -3.18 -18.35 15.03
CA THR A 235 -4.07 -18.25 13.85
C THR A 235 -3.77 -17.00 13.05
N VAL A 236 -4.28 -16.94 11.82
CA VAL A 236 -4.05 -15.80 10.93
C VAL A 236 -5.34 -15.25 10.35
N THR A 237 -5.33 -13.96 10.05
CA THR A 237 -6.37 -13.30 9.26
C THR A 237 -5.71 -12.45 8.17
N GLY A 238 -6.29 -12.46 6.97
CA GLY A 238 -5.82 -11.64 5.86
C GLY A 238 -6.27 -10.18 5.98
N VAL A 239 -5.49 -9.26 5.44
CA VAL A 239 -5.93 -7.89 5.21
C VAL A 239 -6.52 -7.81 3.81
N PRO A 240 -7.79 -7.42 3.65
CA PRO A 240 -8.56 -7.61 2.42
C PRO A 240 -8.29 -6.52 1.38
N PHE A 241 -7.03 -6.24 1.11
CA PHE A 241 -6.66 -5.42 -0.04
C PHE A 241 -6.66 -6.25 -1.32
N ALA A 242 -7.18 -5.67 -2.39
CA ALA A 242 -7.05 -6.25 -3.72
C ALA A 242 -5.58 -6.56 -4.05
N PRO A 243 -5.29 -7.74 -4.62
CA PRO A 243 -3.95 -8.12 -5.05
C PRO A 243 -3.30 -7.07 -5.96
N THR A 244 -2.03 -6.75 -5.65
CA THR A 244 -1.27 -5.73 -6.36
C THR A 244 -0.40 -6.36 -7.45
N ILE A 245 -0.84 -6.24 -8.69
CA ILE A 245 -0.16 -6.82 -9.85
C ILE A 245 0.84 -5.81 -10.42
N LYS A 246 2.12 -6.08 -10.27
CA LYS A 246 3.21 -5.27 -10.84
C LYS A 246 3.36 -5.54 -12.34
N SER A 247 3.76 -4.53 -13.11
CA SER A 247 3.87 -4.63 -14.58
C SER A 247 4.72 -5.80 -15.10
N GLY A 248 5.73 -6.24 -14.36
CA GLY A 248 6.53 -7.41 -14.73
C GLY A 248 5.81 -8.77 -14.67
N ALA A 249 4.59 -8.82 -14.10
CA ALA A 249 3.78 -10.03 -14.04
C ALA A 249 2.63 -10.03 -15.05
N TRP A 250 2.31 -8.91 -15.71
CA TRP A 250 1.12 -8.78 -16.55
C TRP A 250 1.06 -9.86 -17.63
N ARG A 251 2.11 -9.98 -18.44
CA ARG A 251 2.17 -10.98 -19.52
C ARG A 251 1.91 -12.42 -19.06
N ILE A 252 2.39 -12.79 -17.87
CA ILE A 252 2.18 -14.14 -17.32
C ILE A 252 0.74 -14.29 -16.85
N LEU A 253 0.17 -13.25 -16.24
CA LEU A 253 -1.18 -13.30 -15.68
C LEU A 253 -2.26 -13.21 -16.76
N GLU A 254 -2.02 -12.51 -17.86
CA GLU A 254 -2.91 -12.43 -19.03
C GLU A 254 -3.19 -13.82 -19.64
N GLU A 255 -2.30 -14.79 -19.43
CA GLU A 255 -2.51 -16.16 -19.92
C GLU A 255 -3.67 -16.89 -19.20
N PHE A 256 -4.03 -16.46 -17.98
CA PHE A 256 -5.04 -17.16 -17.18
C PHE A 256 -6.01 -16.25 -16.38
N ILE A 257 -5.83 -14.93 -16.43
CA ILE A 257 -6.79 -13.97 -15.87
C ILE A 257 -7.46 -13.25 -17.03
N PRO A 258 -8.74 -13.57 -17.30
CA PRO A 258 -9.53 -12.84 -18.29
C PRO A 258 -9.58 -11.36 -17.93
N ASP A 259 -9.65 -10.50 -18.94
CA ASP A 259 -9.90 -9.06 -18.82
C ASP A 259 -8.86 -8.30 -17.96
N LEU A 260 -7.68 -8.91 -17.71
CA LEU A 260 -6.60 -8.21 -17.00
C LEU A 260 -6.16 -6.94 -17.75
N GLU A 261 -6.27 -6.92 -19.07
CA GLU A 261 -5.94 -5.75 -19.89
C GLU A 261 -6.82 -4.55 -19.53
N ASP A 262 -8.11 -4.76 -19.24
CA ASP A 262 -9.10 -3.73 -18.93
C ASP A 262 -8.97 -3.16 -17.51
N VAL A 263 -8.22 -3.84 -16.62
CA VAL A 263 -7.99 -3.34 -15.26
C VAL A 263 -7.16 -2.07 -15.30
N PRO A 264 -7.61 -0.98 -14.65
CA PRO A 264 -6.91 0.30 -14.65
C PRO A 264 -5.47 0.22 -14.16
N VAL A 265 -4.61 1.00 -14.81
CA VAL A 265 -3.19 1.10 -14.44
C VAL A 265 -2.99 2.29 -13.51
N HIS A 266 -2.45 2.02 -12.34
CA HIS A 266 -2.05 3.03 -11.37
C HIS A 266 -0.53 3.15 -11.30
N ARG A 267 -0.05 4.33 -10.84
CA ARG A 267 1.37 4.57 -10.66
C ARG A 267 1.69 4.75 -9.17
N ARG A 268 2.56 3.90 -8.67
CA ARG A 268 3.07 4.01 -7.29
C ARG A 268 4.01 5.21 -7.15
N PRO A 269 4.17 5.74 -5.91
CA PRO A 269 5.13 6.83 -5.64
C PRO A 269 6.57 6.53 -6.06
N ASP A 270 6.97 5.24 -6.10
CA ASP A 270 8.29 4.78 -6.59
C ASP A 270 8.36 4.68 -8.13
N GLY A 271 7.33 5.14 -8.85
CA GLY A 271 7.25 5.17 -10.32
C GLY A 271 6.82 3.85 -10.97
N LYS A 272 6.63 2.78 -10.20
CA LYS A 272 6.20 1.47 -10.75
C LYS A 272 4.72 1.48 -11.10
N ARG A 273 4.40 0.87 -12.25
CA ARG A 273 3.02 0.66 -12.68
C ARG A 273 2.45 -0.60 -12.05
N VAL A 274 1.21 -0.51 -11.57
CA VAL A 274 0.48 -1.60 -10.92
C VAL A 274 -0.98 -1.62 -11.35
N LYS A 275 -1.61 -2.78 -11.25
CA LYS A 275 -3.06 -2.98 -11.35
C LYS A 275 -3.55 -3.59 -10.03
N TYR A 276 -4.81 -3.33 -9.67
CA TYR A 276 -5.47 -3.94 -8.50
C TYR A 276 -6.59 -4.83 -9.00
N LEU A 277 -6.56 -6.11 -8.64
CA LEU A 277 -7.50 -7.10 -9.17
C LEU A 277 -8.57 -7.44 -8.15
N ASN A 278 -9.80 -7.00 -8.40
CA ASN A 278 -10.96 -7.21 -7.53
C ASN A 278 -11.85 -8.40 -7.91
N ALA A 279 -11.55 -9.11 -9.00
CA ALA A 279 -12.40 -10.16 -9.53
C ALA A 279 -11.99 -11.57 -9.09
N LEU A 280 -11.59 -11.76 -7.82
CA LEU A 280 -11.12 -13.05 -7.30
C LEU A 280 -12.09 -13.62 -6.29
N ALA A 281 -12.03 -14.95 -6.11
CA ALA A 281 -12.68 -15.62 -4.99
C ALA A 281 -11.96 -15.22 -3.67
N MET A 282 -12.36 -14.08 -3.10
CA MET A 282 -11.88 -13.63 -1.80
C MET A 282 -12.71 -14.25 -0.68
N VAL A 283 -12.05 -14.64 0.40
CA VAL A 283 -12.77 -15.04 1.61
C VAL A 283 -13.42 -13.83 2.28
N ARG A 284 -14.48 -14.09 3.03
CA ARG A 284 -15.14 -13.05 3.82
C ARG A 284 -14.13 -12.35 4.74
N ASN A 285 -14.16 -11.02 4.74
CA ASN A 285 -13.30 -10.21 5.60
C ASN A 285 -13.43 -10.61 7.08
N GLY A 286 -12.30 -10.60 7.81
CA GLY A 286 -12.23 -10.99 9.23
C GLY A 286 -12.24 -12.49 9.49
N SER A 287 -12.29 -13.34 8.46
CA SER A 287 -12.13 -14.79 8.63
C SER A 287 -10.76 -15.12 9.22
N VAL A 288 -10.76 -16.08 10.15
CA VAL A 288 -9.58 -16.50 10.91
C VAL A 288 -9.30 -17.98 10.65
N TYR A 289 -8.06 -18.30 10.33
CA TYR A 289 -7.66 -19.66 9.99
C TYR A 289 -6.43 -20.14 10.77
N PRO A 290 -6.37 -21.43 11.18
CA PRO A 290 -5.13 -22.06 11.56
C PRO A 290 -4.21 -22.18 10.34
N VAL A 291 -2.90 -22.04 10.52
CA VAL A 291 -1.94 -22.16 9.43
C VAL A 291 -1.69 -23.63 9.12
N GLY A 292 -2.08 -24.08 7.92
CA GLY A 292 -1.83 -25.44 7.43
C GLY A 292 -0.46 -25.57 6.75
N GLY A 293 0.01 -24.52 6.09
CA GLY A 293 1.30 -24.55 5.41
C GLY A 293 1.95 -23.18 5.26
N ILE A 294 3.28 -23.16 5.21
CA ILE A 294 4.08 -21.96 4.89
C ILE A 294 5.09 -22.32 3.82
N VAL A 295 5.05 -21.62 2.71
CA VAL A 295 5.94 -21.81 1.57
C VAL A 295 6.76 -20.55 1.33
N PHE A 296 8.08 -20.68 1.39
CA PHE A 296 9.01 -19.62 1.03
C PHE A 296 9.45 -19.78 -0.42
N LEU A 297 9.19 -18.75 -1.23
CA LEU A 297 9.50 -18.76 -2.65
C LEU A 297 10.94 -18.38 -2.93
N ARG A 298 11.58 -19.15 -3.81
CA ARG A 298 12.87 -18.87 -4.38
C ARG A 298 12.79 -18.96 -5.90
N ARG A 299 12.57 -17.83 -6.57
CA ARG A 299 12.52 -17.78 -8.03
C ARG A 299 13.90 -17.99 -8.64
N ARG A 300 13.96 -18.82 -9.67
CA ARG A 300 15.17 -19.12 -10.47
C ARG A 300 14.94 -18.71 -11.92
N SER A 301 16.02 -18.55 -12.67
CA SER A 301 15.96 -18.26 -14.11
C SER A 301 15.58 -19.49 -14.94
N ARG A 302 15.85 -20.69 -14.43
CA ARG A 302 15.59 -21.99 -15.11
C ARG A 302 15.59 -23.13 -14.10
N GLY A 303 15.03 -24.27 -14.49
CA GLY A 303 14.95 -25.51 -13.72
C GLY A 303 13.53 -25.78 -13.21
N ASP A 304 13.26 -27.04 -12.92
CA ASP A 304 11.96 -27.56 -12.49
C ASP A 304 11.59 -27.04 -11.10
N ALA A 305 10.28 -27.06 -10.80
CA ALA A 305 9.80 -26.72 -9.49
C ALA A 305 10.20 -27.79 -8.47
N LYS A 306 10.84 -27.36 -7.38
CA LYS A 306 11.27 -28.25 -6.31
C LYS A 306 10.84 -27.74 -4.95
N LEU A 307 10.01 -28.53 -4.28
CA LEU A 307 9.52 -28.30 -2.93
C LEU A 307 10.44 -29.06 -1.92
N VAL A 308 11.03 -28.34 -0.99
CA VAL A 308 11.97 -28.89 0.00
C VAL A 308 11.47 -28.57 1.41
N PRO A 309 11.32 -29.57 2.30
CA PRO A 309 10.95 -29.31 3.70
C PRO A 309 11.97 -28.41 4.41
N LEU A 310 11.47 -27.52 5.27
CA LEU A 310 12.29 -26.63 6.10
C LEU A 310 12.20 -27.00 7.57
N ARG A 311 13.28 -26.76 8.31
CA ARG A 311 13.28 -26.89 9.77
C ARG A 311 12.55 -25.69 10.39
N ARG A 312 11.78 -25.94 11.46
CA ARG A 312 11.01 -24.89 12.16
C ARG A 312 11.84 -23.69 12.60
N LEU A 313 13.06 -23.93 13.07
CA LEU A 313 13.96 -22.85 13.49
C LEU A 313 14.37 -21.92 12.33
N ASP A 314 14.61 -22.48 11.15
CA ASP A 314 14.98 -21.70 9.97
C ASP A 314 13.79 -20.87 9.46
N VAL A 315 12.57 -21.44 9.54
CA VAL A 315 11.33 -20.73 9.24
C VAL A 315 11.06 -19.63 10.26
N LEU A 316 11.25 -19.90 11.55
CA LEU A 316 11.07 -18.87 12.60
C LEU A 316 11.94 -17.64 12.33
N LYS A 317 13.21 -17.83 11.96
CA LYS A 317 14.10 -16.72 11.58
C LYS A 317 13.55 -15.91 10.39
N ARG A 318 13.05 -16.60 9.36
CA ARG A 318 12.48 -15.94 8.17
C ARG A 318 11.18 -15.19 8.51
N VAL A 319 10.32 -15.77 9.33
CA VAL A 319 9.07 -15.12 9.77
C VAL A 319 9.39 -13.87 10.60
N ILE A 320 10.33 -13.93 11.54
CA ILE A 320 10.77 -12.76 12.31
C ILE A 320 11.28 -11.64 11.36
N THR A 321 12.11 -12.00 10.40
CA THR A 321 12.65 -11.01 9.42
C THR A 321 11.57 -10.40 8.53
N GLY A 322 10.57 -11.19 8.12
CA GLY A 322 9.45 -10.76 7.27
C GLY A 322 8.28 -10.13 8.00
N SER A 323 8.36 -10.00 9.32
CA SER A 323 7.28 -9.44 10.13
C SER A 323 7.53 -7.98 10.49
N TYR A 324 6.43 -7.24 10.55
CA TYR A 324 6.40 -5.85 10.99
C TYR A 324 5.81 -5.80 12.40
N SER A 325 6.51 -5.15 13.31
CA SER A 325 6.05 -4.90 14.68
C SER A 325 6.14 -3.42 14.97
N PRO A 326 5.20 -2.84 15.73
CA PRO A 326 5.33 -1.49 16.23
C PRO A 326 6.72 -1.31 16.90
N ASN A 327 7.40 -0.23 16.58
CA ASN A 327 8.77 0.07 17.05
C ASN A 327 9.85 -0.96 16.65
N ARG A 328 9.61 -1.83 15.67
CA ARG A 328 10.55 -2.87 15.19
C ARG A 328 11.07 -3.81 16.31
N ARG A 329 10.26 -4.01 17.36
CA ARG A 329 10.62 -4.86 18.49
C ARG A 329 9.66 -6.03 18.61
N MET A 330 10.20 -7.23 18.63
CA MET A 330 9.46 -8.44 18.92
C MET A 330 9.31 -8.63 20.42
N SER A 331 8.09 -8.89 20.86
CA SER A 331 7.80 -9.22 22.26
C SER A 331 7.90 -10.73 22.50
N HIS A 332 7.94 -11.14 23.78
CA HIS A 332 7.83 -12.55 24.13
C HIS A 332 6.49 -13.15 23.66
N ALA A 333 5.40 -12.41 23.75
CA ALA A 333 4.09 -12.82 23.23
C ALA A 333 4.13 -13.08 21.71
N SER A 334 4.83 -12.23 20.95
CA SER A 334 5.04 -12.44 19.50
C SER A 334 5.77 -13.76 19.22
N LEU A 335 6.79 -14.09 19.99
CA LEU A 335 7.53 -15.35 19.84
C LEU A 335 6.64 -16.57 20.13
N ILE A 336 5.76 -16.49 21.14
CA ILE A 336 4.81 -17.56 21.45
C ILE A 336 3.80 -17.72 20.30
N ALA A 337 3.27 -16.62 19.75
CA ALA A 337 2.37 -16.66 18.60
C ALA A 337 3.01 -17.36 17.38
N PHE A 338 4.27 -17.03 17.07
CA PHE A 338 5.02 -17.72 16.01
C PHE A 338 5.23 -19.20 16.32
N LYS A 339 5.60 -19.55 17.56
CA LYS A 339 5.73 -20.95 17.97
C LYS A 339 4.44 -21.72 17.75
N ASN A 340 3.30 -21.17 18.18
CA ASN A 340 1.99 -21.79 18.02
C ASN A 340 1.65 -22.00 16.54
N MET A 341 1.83 -20.97 15.71
CA MET A 341 1.63 -21.02 14.27
C MET A 341 2.49 -22.12 13.61
N LEU A 342 3.77 -22.19 13.94
CA LEU A 342 4.72 -23.13 13.32
C LEU A 342 4.56 -24.56 13.79
N THR A 343 3.91 -24.82 14.94
CA THR A 343 3.80 -26.16 15.51
C THR A 343 2.98 -27.10 14.63
N GLN A 344 1.92 -26.58 13.99
CA GLN A 344 0.98 -27.38 13.19
C GLN A 344 1.18 -27.21 11.66
N ALA A 345 1.97 -26.24 11.24
CA ALA A 345 2.16 -25.94 9.84
C ALA A 345 3.19 -26.87 9.16
N ASP A 346 2.91 -27.24 7.92
CA ASP A 346 3.88 -27.83 7.01
C ASP A 346 4.77 -26.73 6.42
N LEU A 347 6.08 -26.92 6.43
CA LEU A 347 7.05 -25.86 6.17
C LEU A 347 7.94 -26.22 4.98
N PHE A 348 7.92 -25.39 3.93
CA PHE A 348 8.65 -25.67 2.68
C PHE A 348 9.37 -24.43 2.11
N GLU A 349 10.43 -24.72 1.36
CA GLU A 349 10.96 -23.80 0.35
C GLU A 349 10.60 -24.33 -1.03
N LEU A 350 10.00 -23.47 -1.86
CA LEU A 350 9.71 -23.75 -3.27
C LEU A 350 10.68 -22.99 -4.16
N SER A 351 11.60 -23.73 -4.80
CA SER A 351 12.43 -23.20 -5.88
C SER A 351 11.77 -23.48 -7.21
N TYR A 352 11.60 -22.46 -8.06
CA TYR A 352 10.88 -22.61 -9.34
C TYR A 352 11.30 -21.56 -10.38
N SER A 353 11.02 -21.84 -11.64
CA SER A 353 11.17 -20.93 -12.78
C SER A 353 9.85 -20.71 -13.52
N ASN A 354 8.94 -21.68 -13.50
CA ASN A 354 7.62 -21.66 -14.13
C ASN A 354 6.51 -21.66 -13.08
N VAL A 355 5.49 -20.79 -13.24
CA VAL A 355 4.39 -20.65 -12.27
C VAL A 355 3.45 -21.84 -12.25
N ALA A 356 3.20 -22.47 -13.41
CA ALA A 356 2.32 -23.63 -13.49
C ALA A 356 2.92 -24.85 -12.77
N GLU A 357 4.23 -25.09 -12.95
CA GLU A 357 4.93 -26.14 -12.21
C GLU A 357 4.95 -25.86 -10.70
N ALA A 358 5.16 -24.58 -10.31
CA ALA A 358 5.10 -24.15 -8.92
C ALA A 358 3.72 -24.40 -8.32
N GLY A 359 2.65 -24.08 -9.06
CA GLY A 359 1.27 -24.35 -8.67
C GLY A 359 1.00 -25.84 -8.50
N ALA A 360 1.40 -26.66 -9.47
CA ALA A 360 1.25 -28.13 -9.39
C ALA A 360 1.99 -28.73 -8.18
N ALA A 361 3.22 -28.25 -7.88
CA ALA A 361 3.96 -28.71 -6.71
C ALA A 361 3.26 -28.37 -5.38
N ILE A 362 2.60 -27.22 -5.29
CA ILE A 362 1.82 -26.85 -4.09
C ILE A 362 0.53 -27.66 -4.01
N LEU A 363 -0.22 -27.83 -5.11
CA LEU A 363 -1.47 -28.59 -5.11
C LEU A 363 -1.22 -30.04 -4.74
N GLY A 364 -0.14 -30.64 -5.23
CA GLY A 364 0.27 -32.00 -4.86
C GLY A 364 0.54 -32.22 -3.36
N MET A 365 0.77 -31.16 -2.56
CA MET A 365 0.85 -31.27 -1.10
C MET A 365 -0.50 -31.65 -0.47
N TYR A 366 -1.60 -31.30 -1.12
CA TYR A 366 -2.96 -31.53 -0.61
C TYR A 366 -3.55 -32.84 -1.13
N ASP A 367 -3.22 -33.25 -2.36
CA ASP A 367 -3.75 -34.47 -3.00
C ASP A 367 -3.25 -35.75 -2.31
N GLY A 368 -2.08 -35.74 -1.67
CA GLY A 368 -1.52 -36.89 -0.95
C GLY A 368 -2.03 -37.08 0.49
N LYS A 369 -2.97 -36.25 0.95
CA LYS A 369 -3.52 -36.26 2.33
C LYS A 369 -5.03 -36.54 2.39
N SER A 370 -5.64 -36.97 1.29
CA SER A 370 -7.07 -37.34 1.20
C SER A 370 -7.29 -38.78 1.68
#